data_cc376a122f59f3dc359bfa029866ad51
#
_entry.id   cc376a122f59f3dc359bfa029866ad51
#
_cell.length_a   1.000
_cell.length_b   1.000
_cell.length_c   1.000
_cell.angle_alpha   90.00
_cell.angle_beta   90.00
_cell.angle_gamma   90.00
#
_symmetry.space_group_name_H-M   'P 1'
#
loop_
_entity.id
_entity.type
_entity.pdbx_description
1 polymer ?
#
loop_
_entity_poly.entity_id
_entity_poly.type
_entity_poly.pdbx_seq_one_letter_code
_entity_poly.pdbx_strand_id
1 'polypeptide(L)'
;MFDGFDTVVSPSASCVAHLRGHGVEGVFELTEFLVDVLGVEDVGAVYPHRVAYHPTCHSLRLLKIGDRPLRLLRAVQGIDLVELDDARECCGFGGVFAVKNADTSMAMLSDKLRHVLDTGAEICTSADNSCLMHIGGALKRQRTGVRTVHLAEILATTE
;
A
#
# COMPACT_ATOMS: atom_id res chain seq x y z
N MET A 1 16.45 19.94 2.58
CA MET A 1 16.35 18.85 3.56
C MET A 1 17.12 17.61 3.07
N PHE A 2 17.17 17.33 1.77
CA PHE A 2 17.85 16.17 1.20
C PHE A 2 19.12 16.53 0.42
N ASP A 3 19.68 17.74 0.68
CA ASP A 3 20.91 18.20 0.03
C ASP A 3 22.06 17.26 0.38
N GLY A 4 22.78 16.79 -0.66
CA GLY A 4 23.89 15.86 -0.50
C GLY A 4 23.53 14.37 -0.64
N PHE A 5 22.26 14.06 -0.95
CA PHE A 5 21.83 12.70 -1.29
C PHE A 5 21.37 12.64 -2.74
N ASP A 6 21.98 11.76 -3.53
CA ASP A 6 21.58 11.51 -4.92
C ASP A 6 20.30 10.68 -5.03
N THR A 7 19.99 9.92 -3.98
CA THR A 7 18.85 9.00 -3.96
C THR A 7 18.16 9.05 -2.59
N VAL A 8 16.85 9.22 -2.63
CA VAL A 8 15.97 9.16 -1.45
C VAL A 8 14.89 8.11 -1.71
N VAL A 9 14.78 7.13 -0.84
CA VAL A 9 13.76 6.07 -0.94
C VAL A 9 12.75 6.20 0.19
N SER A 10 11.47 6.12 -0.15
CA SER A 10 10.40 6.13 0.84
C SER A 10 9.41 5.00 0.60
N PRO A 11 8.97 4.29 1.63
CA PRO A 11 7.92 3.27 1.50
C PRO A 11 6.52 3.88 1.37
N SER A 12 6.38 5.20 1.46
CA SER A 12 5.08 5.89 1.37
C SER A 12 4.89 6.52 0.00
N ALA A 13 3.96 5.98 -0.78
CA ALA A 13 3.62 6.49 -2.10
C ALA A 13 3.12 7.95 -2.06
N SER A 14 2.38 8.35 -1.03
CA SER A 14 1.90 9.72 -0.88
C SER A 14 3.05 10.70 -0.58
N CYS A 15 4.03 10.31 0.23
CA CYS A 15 5.21 11.11 0.50
C CYS A 15 6.05 11.32 -0.76
N VAL A 16 6.30 10.25 -1.52
CA VAL A 16 7.05 10.33 -2.79
C VAL A 16 6.34 11.22 -3.80
N ALA A 17 5.03 11.04 -3.96
CA ALA A 17 4.24 11.89 -4.86
C ALA A 17 4.30 13.37 -4.47
N HIS A 18 4.27 13.67 -3.16
CA HIS A 18 4.39 15.03 -2.64
C HIS A 18 5.77 15.62 -2.95
N LEU A 19 6.85 14.90 -2.63
CA LEU A 19 8.22 15.38 -2.86
C LEU A 19 8.49 15.63 -4.36
N ARG A 20 8.11 14.69 -5.23
CA ARG A 20 8.23 14.85 -6.69
C ARG A 20 7.39 16.03 -7.20
N GLY A 21 6.20 16.23 -6.66
CA GLY A 21 5.33 17.37 -6.99
C GLY A 21 5.93 18.74 -6.59
N HIS A 22 6.88 18.75 -5.67
CA HIS A 22 7.62 19.94 -5.24
C HIS A 22 9.03 20.03 -5.86
N GLY A 23 9.31 19.27 -6.91
CA GLY A 23 10.56 19.33 -7.66
C GLY A 23 11.76 18.68 -6.99
N VAL A 24 11.55 17.81 -5.99
CA VAL A 24 12.66 17.03 -5.42
C VAL A 24 12.96 15.87 -6.36
N GLU A 25 14.16 15.88 -6.93
CA GLU A 25 14.67 14.84 -7.81
C GLU A 25 15.27 13.66 -7.03
N GLY A 26 15.49 12.51 -7.69
CA GLY A 26 16.12 11.33 -7.08
C GLY A 26 15.27 10.65 -5.99
N VAL A 27 13.97 10.96 -5.91
CA VAL A 27 13.06 10.35 -4.91
C VAL A 27 12.34 9.17 -5.53
N PHE A 28 12.41 8.00 -4.88
CA PHE A 28 11.81 6.76 -5.33
C PHE A 28 10.84 6.18 -4.30
N GLU A 29 9.76 5.60 -4.78
CA GLU A 29 8.95 4.71 -3.97
C GLU A 29 9.70 3.37 -3.81
N LEU A 30 9.53 2.70 -2.66
CA LEU A 30 10.30 1.51 -2.32
C LEU A 30 10.26 0.42 -3.39
N THR A 31 9.08 0.10 -3.91
CA THR A 31 8.92 -0.98 -4.91
C THR A 31 9.49 -0.59 -6.27
N GLU A 32 9.38 0.68 -6.64
CA GLU A 32 10.03 1.25 -7.82
C GLU A 32 11.55 1.17 -7.69
N PHE A 33 12.09 1.54 -6.54
CA PHE A 33 13.53 1.49 -6.30
C PHE A 33 14.08 0.05 -6.35
N LEU A 34 13.41 -0.89 -5.69
CA LEU A 34 13.82 -2.30 -5.71
C LEU A 34 13.82 -2.87 -7.13
N VAL A 35 12.74 -2.66 -7.87
CA VAL A 35 12.56 -3.29 -9.18
C VAL A 35 13.34 -2.56 -10.28
N ASP A 36 13.22 -1.23 -10.38
CA ASP A 36 13.75 -0.49 -11.53
C ASP A 36 15.21 -0.06 -11.32
N VAL A 37 15.63 0.24 -10.09
CA VAL A 37 16.98 0.73 -9.81
C VAL A 37 17.91 -0.42 -9.42
N LEU A 38 17.45 -1.31 -8.52
CA LEU A 38 18.26 -2.43 -8.06
C LEU A 38 18.08 -3.72 -8.88
N GLY A 39 17.02 -3.82 -9.70
CA GLY A 39 16.70 -5.03 -10.46
C GLY A 39 16.29 -6.21 -9.59
N VAL A 40 15.78 -5.96 -8.38
CA VAL A 40 15.42 -6.98 -7.40
C VAL A 40 13.91 -7.21 -7.44
N GLU A 41 13.48 -8.46 -7.65
CA GLU A 41 12.09 -8.89 -7.61
C GLU A 41 11.80 -9.87 -6.48
N ASP A 42 12.83 -10.54 -5.95
CA ASP A 42 12.77 -11.44 -4.81
C ASP A 42 13.74 -10.96 -3.74
N VAL A 43 13.20 -10.60 -2.58
CA VAL A 43 13.97 -10.15 -1.40
C VAL A 43 14.19 -11.27 -0.38
N GLY A 44 13.78 -12.50 -0.70
CA GLY A 44 13.90 -13.66 0.20
C GLY A 44 12.89 -13.63 1.36
N ALA A 45 11.80 -12.88 1.22
CA ALA A 45 10.81 -12.78 2.27
C ALA A 45 9.95 -14.04 2.39
N VAL A 46 9.51 -14.35 3.62
CA VAL A 46 8.61 -15.47 3.94
C VAL A 46 7.39 -14.93 4.69
N TYR A 47 6.19 -15.16 4.16
CA TYR A 47 4.97 -14.64 4.79
C TYR A 47 3.77 -15.57 4.51
N PRO A 48 3.60 -16.66 5.27
CA PRO A 48 2.59 -17.71 4.99
C PRO A 48 1.19 -17.30 5.44
N HIS A 49 0.67 -16.24 4.85
CA HIS A 49 -0.67 -15.70 5.13
C HIS A 49 -1.43 -15.40 3.84
N ARG A 50 -2.76 -15.40 3.96
CA ARG A 50 -3.65 -14.92 2.89
C ARG A 50 -3.72 -13.40 2.93
N VAL A 51 -3.23 -12.76 1.88
CA VAL A 51 -2.97 -11.31 1.81
C VAL A 51 -3.75 -10.66 0.68
N ALA A 52 -4.56 -9.65 0.98
CA ALA A 52 -5.18 -8.78 0.00
C ALA A 52 -4.35 -7.50 -0.18
N TYR A 53 -4.02 -7.14 -1.42
CA TYR A 53 -3.26 -5.93 -1.72
C TYR A 53 -4.18 -4.79 -2.14
N HIS A 54 -4.12 -3.67 -1.39
CA HIS A 54 -4.78 -2.42 -1.74
C HIS A 54 -3.79 -1.46 -2.44
N PRO A 55 -3.88 -1.26 -3.77
CA PRO A 55 -3.08 -0.26 -4.46
C PRO A 55 -3.59 1.14 -4.11
N THR A 56 -2.70 2.03 -3.69
CA THR A 56 -3.09 3.38 -3.31
C THR A 56 -3.39 4.24 -4.53
N CYS A 57 -4.24 5.26 -4.37
CA CYS A 57 -4.51 6.21 -5.45
C CYS A 57 -3.24 6.98 -5.87
N HIS A 58 -2.30 7.25 -4.95
CA HIS A 58 -1.01 7.85 -5.26
C HIS A 58 -0.14 6.94 -6.12
N SER A 59 -0.04 5.65 -5.77
CA SER A 59 0.69 4.65 -6.57
C SER A 59 0.12 4.53 -7.98
N LEU A 60 -1.21 4.45 -8.10
CA LEU A 60 -1.89 4.22 -9.37
C LEU A 60 -1.89 5.43 -10.30
N ARG A 61 -2.22 6.62 -9.77
CA ARG A 61 -2.58 7.80 -10.57
C ARG A 61 -1.44 8.81 -10.68
N LEU A 62 -0.67 9.00 -9.61
CA LEU A 62 0.41 9.99 -9.58
C LEU A 62 1.76 9.37 -9.93
N LEU A 63 2.16 8.32 -9.23
CA LEU A 63 3.47 7.69 -9.45
C LEU A 63 3.46 6.67 -10.59
N LYS A 64 2.29 6.12 -10.94
CA LYS A 64 2.13 5.10 -11.99
C LYS A 64 3.05 3.90 -11.77
N ILE A 65 3.09 3.41 -10.51
CA ILE A 65 3.98 2.34 -10.07
C ILE A 65 3.76 1.01 -10.85
N GLY A 66 2.55 0.81 -11.39
CA GLY A 66 2.22 -0.39 -12.16
C GLY A 66 2.12 -1.64 -11.27
N ASP A 67 2.69 -2.73 -11.76
CA ASP A 67 2.63 -4.06 -11.12
C ASP A 67 3.81 -4.38 -10.19
N ARG A 68 4.76 -3.45 -10.00
CA ARG A 68 5.97 -3.65 -9.17
C ARG A 68 5.66 -4.19 -7.78
N PRO A 69 4.68 -3.64 -7.03
CA PRO A 69 4.30 -4.21 -5.73
C PRO A 69 3.82 -5.65 -5.82
N LEU A 70 3.04 -5.97 -6.86
CA LEU A 70 2.52 -7.32 -7.07
C LEU A 70 3.62 -8.31 -7.45
N ARG A 71 4.62 -7.88 -8.24
CA ARG A 71 5.79 -8.71 -8.60
C ARG A 71 6.56 -9.10 -7.35
N LEU A 72 6.87 -8.13 -6.50
CA LEU A 72 7.57 -8.37 -5.22
C LEU A 72 6.74 -9.26 -4.28
N LEU A 73 5.43 -8.99 -4.14
CA LEU A 73 4.57 -9.81 -3.27
C LEU A 73 4.43 -11.24 -3.78
N ARG A 74 4.35 -11.48 -5.10
CA ARG A 74 4.27 -12.83 -5.68
C ARG A 74 5.54 -13.65 -5.47
N ALA A 75 6.69 -13.01 -5.26
CA ALA A 75 7.95 -13.67 -4.95
C ALA A 75 8.09 -14.05 -3.46
N VAL A 76 7.24 -13.51 -2.58
CA VAL A 76 7.26 -13.84 -1.14
C VAL A 76 6.86 -15.30 -0.93
N GLN A 77 7.69 -16.05 -0.22
CA GLN A 77 7.45 -17.47 0.03
C GLN A 77 6.26 -17.69 0.95
N GLY A 78 5.39 -18.61 0.57
CA GLY A 78 4.21 -18.99 1.35
C GLY A 78 3.03 -18.02 1.31
N ILE A 79 3.15 -16.87 0.64
CA ILE A 79 2.05 -15.91 0.52
C ILE A 79 0.90 -16.48 -0.34
N ASP A 80 -0.33 -16.35 0.14
CA ASP A 80 -1.56 -16.54 -0.67
C ASP A 80 -2.09 -15.15 -1.05
N LEU A 81 -1.58 -14.61 -2.17
CA LEU A 81 -1.93 -13.27 -2.62
C LEU A 81 -3.26 -13.28 -3.36
N VAL A 82 -4.24 -12.55 -2.84
CA VAL A 82 -5.57 -12.41 -3.44
C VAL A 82 -5.81 -10.99 -3.95
N GLU A 83 -6.47 -10.89 -5.09
CA GLU A 83 -6.83 -9.61 -5.68
C GLU A 83 -8.16 -9.11 -5.11
N LEU A 84 -8.25 -7.79 -4.93
CA LEU A 84 -9.48 -7.13 -4.51
C LEU A 84 -10.36 -6.86 -5.74
N ASP A 85 -11.64 -7.14 -5.62
CA ASP A 85 -12.61 -6.57 -6.54
C ASP A 85 -12.53 -5.03 -6.43
N ASP A 86 -12.66 -4.34 -7.55
CA ASP A 86 -12.52 -2.89 -7.62
C ASP A 86 -11.27 -2.34 -6.89
N ALA A 87 -10.13 -3.05 -7.05
CA ALA A 87 -8.87 -2.71 -6.40
C ALA A 87 -8.47 -1.24 -6.61
N ARG A 88 -8.84 -0.65 -7.77
CA ARG A 88 -8.49 0.73 -8.17
C ARG A 88 -9.30 1.81 -7.46
N GLU A 89 -10.34 1.46 -6.71
CA GLU A 89 -11.11 2.40 -5.93
C GLU A 89 -10.34 2.91 -4.70
N CYS A 90 -10.58 4.17 -4.38
CA CYS A 90 -9.96 4.83 -3.23
C CYS A 90 -10.54 4.28 -1.92
N CYS A 91 -9.70 4.22 -0.87
CA CYS A 91 -10.15 3.88 0.48
C CYS A 91 -10.96 5.00 1.17
N GLY A 92 -11.01 6.20 0.58
CA GLY A 92 -11.75 7.33 1.14
C GLY A 92 -10.96 8.21 2.14
N PHE A 93 -9.69 7.90 2.47
CA PHE A 93 -8.95 8.69 3.46
C PHE A 93 -8.74 10.14 3.00
N GLY A 94 -7.97 10.37 1.94
CA GLY A 94 -7.72 11.69 1.33
C GLY A 94 -7.27 12.80 2.30
N GLY A 95 -6.69 12.47 3.46
CA GLY A 95 -6.27 13.45 4.47
C GLY A 95 -7.42 14.33 4.96
N VAL A 96 -7.34 15.63 4.67
CA VAL A 96 -8.38 16.62 5.03
C VAL A 96 -9.76 16.28 4.44
N PHE A 97 -9.79 15.53 3.33
CA PHE A 97 -11.05 15.08 2.71
C PHE A 97 -11.88 14.24 3.67
N ALA A 98 -11.25 13.30 4.39
CA ALA A 98 -11.96 12.44 5.36
C ALA A 98 -12.61 13.23 6.50
N VAL A 99 -12.07 14.40 6.84
CA VAL A 99 -12.62 15.27 7.88
C VAL A 99 -13.73 16.17 7.33
N LYS A 100 -13.48 16.78 6.15
CA LYS A 100 -14.44 17.74 5.55
C LYS A 100 -15.63 17.05 4.86
N ASN A 101 -15.47 15.81 4.42
CA ASN A 101 -16.47 15.04 3.68
C ASN A 101 -16.66 13.66 4.33
N ALA A 102 -16.89 13.64 5.64
CA ALA A 102 -16.90 12.43 6.46
C ALA A 102 -17.87 11.36 5.93
N ASP A 103 -19.08 11.74 5.54
CA ASP A 103 -20.11 10.81 5.04
C ASP A 103 -19.64 10.13 3.74
N THR A 104 -19.10 10.90 2.79
CA THR A 104 -18.57 10.35 1.54
C THR A 104 -17.35 9.48 1.78
N SER A 105 -16.44 9.90 2.65
CA SER A 105 -15.26 9.14 3.06
C SER A 105 -15.66 7.78 3.68
N MET A 106 -16.66 7.78 4.55
CA MET A 106 -17.16 6.57 5.19
C MET A 106 -17.88 5.64 4.21
N ALA A 107 -18.61 6.17 3.24
CA ALA A 107 -19.23 5.36 2.18
C ALA A 107 -18.16 4.65 1.35
N MET A 108 -17.13 5.38 0.87
CA MET A 108 -16.00 4.81 0.14
C MET A 108 -15.24 3.76 0.96
N LEU A 109 -15.05 4.02 2.26
CA LEU A 109 -14.41 3.08 3.17
C LEU A 109 -15.24 1.80 3.31
N SER A 110 -16.56 1.93 3.46
CA SER A 110 -17.47 0.79 3.61
C SER A 110 -17.41 -0.14 2.39
N ASP A 111 -17.39 0.42 1.18
CA ASP A 111 -17.24 -0.37 -0.05
C ASP A 111 -15.89 -1.08 -0.08
N LYS A 112 -14.80 -0.38 0.26
CA LYS A 112 -13.47 -0.97 0.31
C LYS A 112 -13.37 -2.09 1.34
N LEU A 113 -13.99 -1.93 2.52
CA LEU A 113 -14.02 -2.98 3.56
C LEU A 113 -14.75 -4.22 3.07
N ARG A 114 -15.89 -4.07 2.39
CA ARG A 114 -16.61 -5.19 1.80
C ARG A 114 -15.70 -5.99 0.87
N HIS A 115 -15.02 -5.32 -0.08
CA HIS A 115 -14.11 -5.98 -1.01
C HIS A 115 -12.95 -6.70 -0.29
N VAL A 116 -12.40 -6.10 0.77
CA VAL A 116 -11.36 -6.76 1.58
C VAL A 116 -11.91 -8.01 2.28
N LEU A 117 -13.09 -7.92 2.89
CA LEU A 117 -13.70 -9.03 3.62
C LEU A 117 -14.12 -10.17 2.69
N ASP A 118 -14.64 -9.88 1.52
CA ASP A 118 -15.08 -10.86 0.51
C ASP A 118 -13.90 -11.71 -0.01
N THR A 119 -12.65 -11.23 0.09
CA THR A 119 -11.47 -12.05 -0.25
C THR A 119 -11.18 -13.15 0.76
N GLY A 120 -11.69 -13.07 1.98
CA GLY A 120 -11.31 -13.95 3.08
C GLY A 120 -9.85 -13.78 3.53
N ALA A 121 -9.22 -12.65 3.22
CA ALA A 121 -7.83 -12.38 3.58
C ALA A 121 -7.66 -12.19 5.11
N GLU A 122 -6.55 -12.67 5.64
CA GLU A 122 -6.12 -12.43 7.02
C GLU A 122 -5.48 -11.05 7.18
N ILE A 123 -4.83 -10.60 6.09
CA ILE A 123 -4.02 -9.39 6.04
C ILE A 123 -4.49 -8.52 4.86
N CYS A 124 -4.69 -7.23 5.12
CA CYS A 124 -4.78 -6.22 4.07
C CYS A 124 -3.47 -5.43 4.04
N THR A 125 -2.77 -5.43 2.91
CA THR A 125 -1.50 -4.71 2.75
C THR A 125 -1.59 -3.57 1.75
N SER A 126 -0.73 -2.59 1.90
CA SER A 126 -0.62 -1.42 1.02
C SER A 126 0.76 -0.77 1.15
N ALA A 127 1.13 0.06 0.18
CA ALA A 127 2.34 0.90 0.21
C ALA A 127 2.09 2.30 0.79
N ASP A 128 1.08 2.49 1.63
CA ASP A 128 0.81 3.78 2.28
C ASP A 128 0.07 3.60 3.61
N ASN A 129 0.71 4.01 4.69
CA ASN A 129 0.14 3.93 6.03
C ASN A 129 -1.13 4.73 6.22
N SER A 130 -1.34 5.79 5.46
CA SER A 130 -2.56 6.58 5.55
C SER A 130 -3.80 5.77 5.17
N CYS A 131 -3.70 4.98 4.09
CA CYS A 131 -4.75 4.04 3.70
C CYS A 131 -4.90 2.91 4.72
N LEU A 132 -3.78 2.34 5.19
CA LEU A 132 -3.80 1.24 6.17
C LEU A 132 -4.41 1.66 7.50
N MET A 133 -4.13 2.86 8.00
CA MET A 133 -4.76 3.40 9.22
C MET A 133 -6.27 3.52 9.04
N HIS A 134 -6.73 4.03 7.91
CA HIS A 134 -8.15 4.25 7.64
C HIS A 134 -8.90 2.92 7.54
N ILE A 135 -8.41 2.00 6.71
CA ILE A 135 -8.95 0.65 6.54
C ILE A 135 -8.86 -0.14 7.85
N GLY A 136 -7.68 -0.19 8.47
CA GLY A 136 -7.42 -0.95 9.69
C GLY A 136 -8.21 -0.46 10.89
N GLY A 137 -8.40 0.85 11.01
CA GLY A 137 -9.26 1.43 12.06
C GLY A 137 -10.69 0.93 11.96
N ALA A 138 -11.24 0.84 10.75
CA ALA A 138 -12.59 0.35 10.53
C ALA A 138 -12.70 -1.18 10.69
N LEU A 139 -11.74 -1.96 10.16
CA LEU A 139 -11.67 -3.42 10.35
C LEU A 139 -11.61 -3.78 11.85
N LYS A 140 -10.79 -3.07 12.62
CA LYS A 140 -10.67 -3.25 14.06
C LYS A 140 -11.99 -2.90 14.78
N ARG A 141 -12.65 -1.80 14.41
CA ARG A 141 -13.92 -1.38 14.98
C ARG A 141 -15.03 -2.41 14.75
N GLN A 142 -15.03 -3.04 13.58
CA GLN A 142 -15.97 -4.10 13.22
C GLN A 142 -15.57 -5.48 13.78
N ARG A 143 -14.42 -5.61 14.43
CA ARG A 143 -13.90 -6.86 15.00
C ARG A 143 -13.81 -8.00 13.97
N THR A 144 -13.40 -7.68 12.77
CA THR A 144 -13.36 -8.62 11.63
C THR A 144 -12.28 -9.69 11.75
N GLY A 145 -11.25 -9.46 12.56
CA GLY A 145 -10.05 -10.31 12.65
C GLY A 145 -8.97 -9.97 11.59
N VAL A 146 -9.34 -9.29 10.51
CA VAL A 146 -8.37 -8.88 9.46
C VAL A 146 -7.44 -7.80 10.01
N ARG A 147 -6.12 -7.98 9.81
CA ARG A 147 -5.08 -7.04 10.20
C ARG A 147 -4.60 -6.22 9.01
N THR A 148 -4.07 -5.04 9.27
CA THR A 148 -3.35 -4.26 8.25
C THR A 148 -1.86 -4.32 8.52
N VAL A 149 -1.06 -4.59 7.48
CA VAL A 149 0.41 -4.66 7.54
C VAL A 149 0.96 -3.90 6.35
N HIS A 150 1.98 -3.07 6.56
CA HIS A 150 2.59 -2.34 5.46
C HIS A 150 3.36 -3.29 4.53
N LEU A 151 3.31 -3.04 3.23
CA LEU A 151 4.00 -3.87 2.23
C LEU A 151 5.50 -4.03 2.56
N ALA A 152 6.17 -2.98 3.01
CA ALA A 152 7.58 -3.05 3.39
C ALA A 152 7.84 -4.00 4.58
N GLU A 153 6.89 -4.15 5.51
CA GLU A 153 7.00 -5.09 6.61
C GLU A 153 6.93 -6.54 6.10
N ILE A 154 6.03 -6.82 5.16
CA ILE A 154 5.94 -8.15 4.52
C ILE A 154 7.25 -8.48 3.80
N LEU A 155 7.77 -7.53 3.03
CA LEU A 155 9.03 -7.72 2.28
C LEU A 155 10.27 -7.84 3.18
N ALA A 156 10.19 -7.41 4.44
CA ALA A 156 11.28 -7.51 5.41
C ALA A 156 11.19 -8.76 6.32
N THR A 157 10.15 -9.58 6.19
CA THR A 157 9.95 -10.77 7.02
C THR A 157 10.75 -11.93 6.46
N THR A 158 11.70 -12.46 7.24
CA THR A 158 12.62 -13.54 6.82
C THR A 158 12.38 -14.88 7.54
N GLU A 159 11.46 -14.94 8.51
CA GLU A 159 11.12 -16.15 9.29
C GLU A 159 9.62 -16.20 9.60
#